data_13ba22a5062b9e5135cbafe00bc9d717
#
_entry.id   13ba22a5062b9e5135cbafe00bc9d717
#
_cell.length_a   1.000
_cell.length_b   1.000
_cell.length_c   1.000
_cell.angle_alpha   90.00
_cell.angle_beta   90.00
_cell.angle_gamma   90.00
#
_symmetry.space_group_name_H-M   'P 1'
#
loop_
_entity.id
_entity.type
_entity.pdbx_description
1 polymer ?
#
loop_
_entity_poly.entity_id
_entity_poly.type
_entity_poly.pdbx_seq_one_letter_code
_entity_poly.pdbx_strand_id
1 'polypeptide(L)'
;DTYFYGLQTNDEGEEELVVLHRVKTDVQRIPVSIDRVPQHVRDAFVCTEDERFYTHDGVDYKRTFAAFLNMFLHFYDTEQGGSTITQQLIKNLTGDQDHSPQRKIREIFSAMQLEKTYSKDEILEEYLNYIGFGGPVNGIQLASIRYFGKNVDDLTVPEAAVLAAIPQSPNYYGPGASNVVTNDEGQVILDGRANNRIRQEYVLYKMYTNGAITY
;
A
#
# COMPACT_ATOMS: atom_id res chain seq x y z
N ASP A 1 -18.10 5.66 -0.22
CA ASP A 1 -19.52 5.31 -0.24
C ASP A 1 -20.01 5.12 -1.68
N THR A 2 -20.73 4.04 -1.94
CA THR A 2 -21.38 3.80 -3.23
C THR A 2 -22.83 4.22 -3.13
N TYR A 3 -23.29 5.05 -4.08
CA TYR A 3 -24.67 5.50 -4.15
C TYR A 3 -25.36 4.82 -5.31
N PHE A 4 -26.54 4.27 -5.05
CA PHE A 4 -27.45 3.78 -6.08
C PHE A 4 -28.51 4.84 -6.31
N TYR A 5 -28.67 5.23 -7.57
CA TYR A 5 -29.67 6.20 -7.98
C TYR A 5 -30.79 5.50 -8.73
N GLY A 6 -31.99 6.01 -8.60
CA GLY A 6 -33.15 5.64 -9.42
C GLY A 6 -33.83 6.86 -9.99
N LEU A 7 -34.65 6.67 -11.00
CA LEU A 7 -35.51 7.71 -11.53
C LEU A 7 -36.83 7.64 -10.74
N GLN A 8 -37.27 8.79 -10.26
CA GLN A 8 -38.57 8.96 -9.63
C GLN A 8 -39.30 10.11 -10.34
N THR A 9 -40.59 9.93 -10.63
CA THR A 9 -41.42 10.96 -11.22
C THR A 9 -41.89 11.89 -10.10
N ASN A 10 -41.62 13.19 -10.21
CA ASN A 10 -42.09 14.22 -9.28
C ASN A 10 -43.57 14.54 -9.51
N ASP A 11 -44.14 15.38 -8.67
CA ASP A 11 -45.55 15.76 -8.74
C ASP A 11 -45.93 16.56 -10.03
N GLU A 12 -44.92 17.06 -10.74
CA GLU A 12 -45.06 17.78 -12.02
C GLU A 12 -44.94 16.85 -13.23
N GLY A 13 -44.70 15.54 -13.00
CA GLY A 13 -44.56 14.51 -14.03
C GLY A 13 -43.16 14.41 -14.66
N GLU A 14 -42.16 15.07 -14.09
CA GLU A 14 -40.77 15.03 -14.55
C GLU A 14 -39.99 13.93 -13.82
N GLU A 15 -39.07 13.27 -14.54
CA GLU A 15 -38.16 12.26 -13.97
C GLU A 15 -36.97 12.96 -13.31
N GLU A 16 -36.76 12.69 -12.02
CA GLU A 16 -35.58 13.13 -11.29
C GLU A 16 -34.76 11.97 -10.74
N LEU A 17 -33.44 12.17 -10.64
CA LEU A 17 -32.51 11.21 -10.06
C LEU A 17 -32.55 11.33 -8.54
N VAL A 18 -33.02 10.26 -7.88
CA VAL A 18 -33.02 10.16 -6.41
C VAL A 18 -32.07 9.09 -5.92
N VAL A 19 -31.44 9.33 -4.76
CA VAL A 19 -30.61 8.34 -4.11
C VAL A 19 -31.48 7.26 -3.49
N LEU A 20 -31.51 6.08 -4.07
CA LEU A 20 -32.24 4.93 -3.57
C LEU A 20 -31.59 4.27 -2.39
N HIS A 21 -30.25 4.16 -2.43
CA HIS A 21 -29.50 3.50 -1.40
C HIS A 21 -28.06 4.01 -1.33
N ARG A 22 -27.53 4.09 -0.12
CA ARG A 22 -26.12 4.39 0.15
C ARG A 22 -25.47 3.19 0.82
N VAL A 23 -24.54 2.55 0.15
CA VAL A 23 -23.69 1.53 0.77
C VAL A 23 -22.53 2.26 1.42
N LYS A 24 -22.49 2.26 2.75
CA LYS A 24 -21.30 2.65 3.49
C LYS A 24 -20.27 1.53 3.37
N THR A 25 -19.15 1.83 2.76
CA THR A 25 -17.98 0.96 2.86
C THR A 25 -17.16 1.40 4.06
N ASP A 26 -16.75 0.47 4.91
CA ASP A 26 -15.85 0.74 6.04
C ASP A 26 -14.46 1.16 5.54
N VAL A 27 -14.18 0.99 4.27
CA VAL A 27 -12.94 1.37 3.61
C VAL A 27 -13.01 2.82 3.15
N GLN A 28 -12.26 3.69 3.81
CA GLN A 28 -12.11 5.09 3.39
C GLN A 28 -10.93 5.22 2.43
N ARG A 29 -11.13 5.94 1.32
CA ARG A 29 -10.11 6.20 0.31
C ARG A 29 -10.33 7.56 -0.35
N ILE A 30 -9.24 8.27 -0.61
CA ILE A 30 -9.21 9.50 -1.40
C ILE A 30 -8.24 9.24 -2.55
N PRO A 31 -8.73 9.01 -3.79
CA PRO A 31 -7.83 8.77 -4.92
C PRO A 31 -6.98 10.00 -5.23
N VAL A 32 -5.74 9.76 -5.67
CA VAL A 32 -4.81 10.79 -6.12
C VAL A 32 -4.11 10.32 -7.39
N SER A 33 -3.96 11.22 -8.39
CA SER A 33 -3.18 10.93 -9.58
C SER A 33 -1.68 10.88 -9.25
N ILE A 34 -0.95 10.03 -9.98
CA ILE A 34 0.49 9.85 -9.82
C ILE A 34 1.26 11.17 -10.01
N ASP A 35 0.79 12.05 -10.86
CA ASP A 35 1.40 13.35 -11.10
C ASP A 35 1.43 14.26 -9.86
N ARG A 36 0.51 14.05 -8.93
CA ARG A 36 0.45 14.74 -7.65
C ARG A 36 1.27 14.08 -6.55
N VAL A 37 1.75 12.87 -6.77
CA VAL A 37 2.61 12.16 -5.81
C VAL A 37 4.06 12.54 -6.09
N PRO A 38 4.75 13.28 -5.19
CA PRO A 38 6.12 13.70 -5.39
C PRO A 38 7.07 12.51 -5.62
N GLN A 39 8.15 12.74 -6.40
CA GLN A 39 9.09 11.67 -6.75
C GLN A 39 9.66 10.97 -5.51
N HIS A 40 10.08 11.72 -4.48
CA HIS A 40 10.61 11.13 -3.26
C HIS A 40 9.60 10.26 -2.49
N VAL A 41 8.29 10.53 -2.64
CA VAL A 41 7.24 9.67 -2.09
C VAL A 41 7.15 8.36 -2.88
N ARG A 42 7.13 8.43 -4.23
CA ARG A 42 7.17 7.23 -5.09
C ARG A 42 8.39 6.38 -4.79
N ASP A 43 9.57 7.03 -4.69
CA ASP A 43 10.84 6.37 -4.41
C ASP A 43 10.85 5.67 -3.05
N ALA A 44 10.22 6.25 -2.02
CA ALA A 44 10.15 5.61 -0.71
C ALA A 44 9.47 4.24 -0.77
N PHE A 45 8.38 4.12 -1.54
CA PHE A 45 7.70 2.83 -1.74
C PHE A 45 8.47 1.90 -2.68
N VAL A 46 8.93 2.41 -3.83
CA VAL A 46 9.63 1.59 -4.82
C VAL A 46 10.94 1.05 -4.26
N CYS A 47 11.78 1.87 -3.65
CA CYS A 47 13.06 1.43 -3.07
C CYS A 47 12.86 0.41 -1.94
N THR A 48 11.74 0.47 -1.22
CA THR A 48 11.48 -0.40 -0.07
C THR A 48 10.82 -1.70 -0.49
N GLU A 49 9.76 -1.60 -1.27
CA GLU A 49 8.92 -2.74 -1.62
C GLU A 49 9.41 -3.47 -2.87
N ASP A 50 9.95 -2.74 -3.86
CA ASP A 50 10.30 -3.31 -5.16
C ASP A 50 11.35 -2.46 -5.90
N GLU A 51 12.60 -2.52 -5.45
CA GLU A 51 13.71 -1.69 -5.97
C GLU A 51 13.94 -1.81 -7.48
N ARG A 52 13.48 -2.89 -8.11
CA ARG A 52 13.57 -3.12 -9.56
C ARG A 52 12.22 -2.99 -10.27
N PHE A 53 11.27 -2.32 -9.65
CA PHE A 53 9.91 -2.15 -10.18
C PHE A 53 9.89 -1.71 -11.65
N TYR A 54 10.70 -0.72 -12.01
CA TYR A 54 10.74 -0.19 -13.38
C TYR A 54 11.49 -1.06 -14.39
N THR A 55 12.06 -2.21 -13.96
CA THR A 55 12.92 -3.04 -14.83
C THR A 55 12.41 -4.46 -15.07
N HIS A 56 11.37 -4.90 -14.36
CA HIS A 56 10.76 -6.22 -14.56
C HIS A 56 9.32 -6.09 -15.10
N ASP A 57 8.77 -7.18 -15.63
CA ASP A 57 7.44 -7.26 -16.23
C ASP A 57 6.45 -7.97 -15.27
N GLY A 58 6.16 -7.35 -14.12
CA GLY A 58 5.21 -7.82 -13.11
C GLY A 58 5.79 -8.77 -12.06
N VAL A 59 6.86 -9.48 -12.38
CA VAL A 59 7.53 -10.43 -11.48
C VAL A 59 9.03 -10.22 -11.49
N ASP A 60 9.61 -10.01 -10.33
CA ASP A 60 11.06 -10.02 -10.17
C ASP A 60 11.55 -11.46 -9.96
N TYR A 61 11.94 -12.12 -11.04
CA TYR A 61 12.38 -13.52 -11.00
C TYR A 61 13.59 -13.75 -10.10
N LYS A 62 14.53 -12.81 -10.04
CA LYS A 62 15.72 -12.94 -9.18
C LYS A 62 15.32 -12.94 -7.71
N ARG A 63 14.45 -12.01 -7.34
CA ARG A 63 13.95 -11.86 -5.97
C ARG A 63 13.02 -13.03 -5.58
N THR A 64 12.12 -13.41 -6.48
CA THR A 64 11.22 -14.57 -6.29
C THR A 64 12.01 -15.86 -6.09
N PHE A 65 13.04 -16.09 -6.90
CA PHE A 65 13.90 -17.26 -6.77
C PHE A 65 14.74 -17.24 -5.48
N ALA A 66 15.28 -16.07 -5.12
CA ALA A 66 16.02 -15.92 -3.87
C ALA A 66 15.12 -16.17 -2.64
N ALA A 67 13.90 -15.64 -2.65
CA ALA A 67 12.92 -15.88 -1.59
C ALA A 67 12.52 -17.36 -1.50
N PHE A 68 12.35 -18.03 -2.65
CA PHE A 68 12.07 -19.46 -2.73
C PHE A 68 13.22 -20.29 -2.15
N LEU A 69 14.47 -20.00 -2.54
CA LEU A 69 15.65 -20.68 -1.97
C LEU A 69 15.78 -20.44 -0.47
N ASN A 70 15.54 -19.21 -0.01
CA ASN A 70 15.61 -18.88 1.40
C ASN A 70 14.56 -19.62 2.25
N MET A 71 13.36 -19.86 1.69
CA MET A 71 12.31 -20.64 2.35
C MET A 71 12.76 -22.10 2.63
N PHE A 72 13.59 -22.69 1.76
CA PHE A 72 14.11 -24.06 1.93
C PHE A 72 15.41 -24.11 2.72
N LEU A 73 16.26 -23.12 2.58
CA LEU A 73 17.64 -23.19 3.06
C LEU A 73 17.89 -22.32 4.31
N HIS A 74 16.92 -21.47 4.68
CA HIS A 74 16.98 -20.58 5.86
C HIS A 74 18.29 -19.76 5.97
N PHE A 75 18.86 -19.34 4.83
CA PHE A 75 20.17 -18.69 4.80
C PHE A 75 20.16 -17.23 5.28
N TYR A 76 19.03 -16.55 5.19
CA TYR A 76 18.94 -15.13 5.56
C TYR A 76 17.59 -14.82 6.20
N ASP A 77 17.61 -14.08 7.31
CA ASP A 77 16.46 -13.30 7.78
C ASP A 77 16.28 -12.11 6.83
N THR A 78 15.54 -12.32 5.74
CA THR A 78 15.26 -11.22 4.81
C THR A 78 14.01 -10.47 5.27
N GLU A 79 14.19 -9.22 5.68
CA GLU A 79 13.07 -8.31 5.96
C GLU A 79 12.27 -7.93 4.71
N GLN A 80 12.78 -8.21 3.52
CA GLN A 80 12.10 -7.95 2.25
C GLN A 80 11.23 -9.13 1.82
N GLY A 81 9.93 -8.86 1.63
CA GLY A 81 9.01 -9.81 1.00
C GLY A 81 9.40 -10.11 -0.46
N GLY A 82 9.13 -11.33 -0.95
CA GLY A 82 9.43 -11.74 -2.33
C GLY A 82 8.44 -11.24 -3.39
N SER A 83 7.37 -10.51 -3.03
CA SER A 83 6.34 -10.03 -3.95
C SER A 83 6.67 -8.64 -4.49
N THR A 84 6.37 -8.42 -5.78
CA THR A 84 6.50 -7.10 -6.43
C THR A 84 5.33 -6.19 -6.07
N ILE A 85 5.46 -4.87 -6.36
CA ILE A 85 4.38 -3.90 -6.24
C ILE A 85 3.16 -4.36 -7.05
N THR A 86 3.35 -4.85 -8.28
CA THR A 86 2.28 -5.33 -9.14
C THR A 86 1.56 -6.54 -8.54
N GLN A 87 2.29 -7.47 -7.94
CA GLN A 87 1.70 -8.62 -7.24
C GLN A 87 0.91 -8.19 -5.99
N GLN A 88 1.43 -7.22 -5.23
CA GLN A 88 0.73 -6.66 -4.07
C GLN A 88 -0.56 -5.94 -4.49
N LEU A 89 -0.52 -5.20 -5.61
CA LEU A 89 -1.72 -4.57 -6.17
C LEU A 89 -2.80 -5.61 -6.52
N ILE A 90 -2.44 -6.68 -7.24
CA ILE A 90 -3.37 -7.77 -7.57
C ILE A 90 -3.99 -8.36 -6.30
N LYS A 91 -3.17 -8.65 -5.28
CA LYS A 91 -3.65 -9.15 -3.99
C LYS A 91 -4.65 -8.20 -3.34
N ASN A 92 -4.37 -6.90 -3.34
CA ASN A 92 -5.24 -5.88 -2.75
C ASN A 92 -6.56 -5.72 -3.53
N LEU A 93 -6.52 -5.78 -4.87
CA LEU A 93 -7.70 -5.67 -5.73
C LEU A 93 -8.61 -6.89 -5.62
N THR A 94 -8.05 -8.09 -5.54
CA THR A 94 -8.83 -9.32 -5.49
C THR A 94 -9.37 -9.65 -4.10
N GLY A 95 -8.72 -9.11 -3.05
CA GLY A 95 -9.04 -9.46 -1.66
C GLY A 95 -8.77 -10.93 -1.32
N ASP A 96 -8.09 -11.67 -2.21
CA ASP A 96 -7.83 -13.10 -2.04
C ASP A 96 -6.74 -13.32 -0.99
N GLN A 97 -7.17 -13.75 0.20
CA GLN A 97 -6.30 -14.02 1.35
C GLN A 97 -5.91 -15.50 1.49
N ASP A 98 -6.28 -16.34 0.52
CA ASP A 98 -5.86 -17.74 0.51
C ASP A 98 -4.31 -17.82 0.47
N HIS A 99 -3.74 -18.72 1.26
CA HIS A 99 -2.30 -18.96 1.33
C HIS A 99 -1.84 -20.14 0.45
N SER A 100 -2.69 -20.59 -0.48
CA SER A 100 -2.37 -21.72 -1.36
C SER A 100 -1.34 -21.37 -2.43
N PRO A 101 -0.51 -22.34 -2.84
CA PRO A 101 0.38 -22.18 -3.99
C PRO A 101 -0.36 -21.80 -5.27
N GLN A 102 -1.59 -22.32 -5.45
CA GLN A 102 -2.45 -22.03 -6.60
C GLN A 102 -2.81 -20.54 -6.67
N ARG A 103 -3.14 -19.92 -5.54
CA ARG A 103 -3.36 -18.48 -5.47
C ARG A 103 -2.11 -17.71 -5.91
N LYS A 104 -0.92 -18.10 -5.41
CA LYS A 104 0.33 -17.41 -5.79
C LYS A 104 0.64 -17.52 -7.27
N ILE A 105 0.33 -18.66 -7.90
CA ILE A 105 0.47 -18.82 -9.34
C ILE A 105 -0.49 -17.88 -10.08
N ARG A 106 -1.77 -17.82 -9.69
CA ARG A 106 -2.73 -16.87 -10.29
C ARG A 106 -2.26 -15.43 -10.15
N GLU A 107 -1.80 -15.02 -8.97
CA GLU A 107 -1.27 -13.68 -8.70
C GLU A 107 -0.11 -13.34 -9.65
N ILE A 108 0.85 -14.25 -9.85
CA ILE A 108 1.98 -14.09 -10.77
C ILE A 108 1.49 -13.86 -12.21
N PHE A 109 0.61 -14.74 -12.72
CA PHE A 109 0.08 -14.58 -14.08
C PHE A 109 -0.74 -13.30 -14.25
N SER A 110 -1.55 -12.92 -13.26
CA SER A 110 -2.31 -11.67 -13.28
C SER A 110 -1.40 -10.44 -13.27
N ALA A 111 -0.31 -10.46 -12.48
CA ALA A 111 0.67 -9.38 -12.46
C ALA A 111 1.36 -9.21 -13.84
N MET A 112 1.77 -10.32 -14.47
CA MET A 112 2.35 -10.29 -15.81
C MET A 112 1.36 -9.79 -16.87
N GLN A 113 0.07 -10.11 -16.75
CA GLN A 113 -0.96 -9.61 -17.67
C GLN A 113 -1.23 -8.12 -17.44
N LEU A 114 -1.27 -7.67 -16.19
CA LEU A 114 -1.49 -6.27 -15.86
C LEU A 114 -0.41 -5.39 -16.50
N GLU A 115 0.85 -5.78 -16.41
CA GLU A 115 1.99 -5.03 -16.97
C GLU A 115 2.06 -5.01 -18.50
N LYS A 116 1.32 -5.87 -19.20
CA LYS A 116 1.16 -5.77 -20.64
C LYS A 116 0.15 -4.71 -21.06
N THR A 117 -0.73 -4.33 -20.17
CA THR A 117 -1.87 -3.45 -20.47
C THR A 117 -1.67 -2.04 -19.91
N TYR A 118 -1.04 -1.94 -18.73
CA TYR A 118 -0.85 -0.70 -18.00
C TYR A 118 0.63 -0.35 -17.87
N SER A 119 0.94 0.93 -17.91
CA SER A 119 2.28 1.45 -17.66
C SER A 119 2.68 1.30 -16.17
N LYS A 120 3.96 1.40 -15.90
CA LYS A 120 4.48 1.37 -14.52
C LYS A 120 3.88 2.48 -13.64
N ASP A 121 3.70 3.66 -14.19
CA ASP A 121 3.14 4.78 -13.45
C ASP A 121 1.65 4.56 -13.13
N GLU A 122 0.86 4.01 -14.05
CA GLU A 122 -0.53 3.62 -13.79
C GLU A 122 -0.63 2.53 -12.71
N ILE A 123 0.25 1.53 -12.75
CA ILE A 123 0.31 0.46 -11.74
C ILE A 123 0.72 1.02 -10.38
N LEU A 124 1.70 1.93 -10.34
CA LEU A 124 2.12 2.57 -9.09
C LEU A 124 1.04 3.49 -8.53
N GLU A 125 0.31 4.22 -9.39
CA GLU A 125 -0.84 5.04 -9.00
C GLU A 125 -1.89 4.19 -8.29
N GLU A 126 -2.32 3.11 -8.93
CA GLU A 126 -3.31 2.21 -8.35
C GLU A 126 -2.79 1.55 -7.07
N TYR A 127 -1.53 1.11 -7.04
CA TYR A 127 -0.93 0.58 -5.83
C TYR A 127 -1.00 1.57 -4.67
N LEU A 128 -0.54 2.80 -4.86
CA LEU A 128 -0.54 3.84 -3.84
C LEU A 128 -1.96 4.25 -3.41
N ASN A 129 -2.94 4.13 -4.29
CA ASN A 129 -4.34 4.38 -3.98
C ASN A 129 -5.03 3.22 -3.23
N TYR A 130 -4.48 1.98 -3.32
CA TYR A 130 -5.15 0.78 -2.77
C TYR A 130 -4.50 0.19 -1.53
N ILE A 131 -3.20 0.45 -1.27
CA ILE A 131 -2.54 -0.14 -0.11
C ILE A 131 -3.14 0.33 1.21
N GLY A 132 -3.15 -0.59 2.19
CA GLY A 132 -3.64 -0.31 3.54
C GLY A 132 -2.58 0.31 4.43
N PHE A 133 -2.98 1.34 5.17
CA PHE A 133 -2.14 2.03 6.15
C PHE A 133 -2.60 1.82 7.60
N GLY A 134 -3.41 0.80 7.83
CA GLY A 134 -3.93 0.44 9.16
C GLY A 134 -5.37 0.90 9.40
N GLY A 135 -6.16 0.02 10.03
CA GLY A 135 -7.59 0.23 10.25
C GLY A 135 -8.32 0.53 8.93
N PRO A 136 -9.18 1.56 8.88
CA PRO A 136 -9.94 1.90 7.69
C PRO A 136 -9.16 2.75 6.68
N VAL A 137 -7.89 3.08 6.94
CA VAL A 137 -7.09 4.00 6.12
C VAL A 137 -6.50 3.25 4.94
N ASN A 138 -6.99 3.55 3.75
CA ASN A 138 -6.47 2.99 2.50
C ASN A 138 -6.12 4.11 1.52
N GLY A 139 -5.00 3.95 0.84
CA GLY A 139 -4.44 4.93 -0.10
C GLY A 139 -3.62 6.02 0.56
N ILE A 140 -2.61 6.45 -0.20
CA ILE A 140 -1.55 7.36 0.25
C ILE A 140 -2.08 8.74 0.64
N GLN A 141 -3.07 9.28 -0.12
CA GLN A 141 -3.62 10.59 0.14
C GLN A 141 -4.35 10.64 1.48
N LEU A 142 -5.18 9.62 1.78
CA LEU A 142 -5.87 9.55 3.06
C LEU A 142 -4.89 9.31 4.21
N ALA A 143 -3.86 8.48 3.99
CA ALA A 143 -2.80 8.24 4.97
C ALA A 143 -2.03 9.53 5.30
N SER A 144 -1.68 10.33 4.28
CA SER A 144 -1.02 11.63 4.46
C SER A 144 -1.87 12.57 5.34
N ILE A 145 -3.15 12.70 5.02
CA ILE A 145 -4.08 13.53 5.82
C ILE A 145 -4.22 12.98 7.25
N ARG A 146 -4.36 11.66 7.39
CA ARG A 146 -4.61 11.02 8.69
C ARG A 146 -3.43 11.14 9.64
N TYR A 147 -2.21 10.94 9.14
CA TYR A 147 -1.01 10.88 9.98
C TYR A 147 -0.29 12.23 10.09
N PHE A 148 -0.41 13.10 9.08
CA PHE A 148 0.33 14.37 9.02
C PHE A 148 -0.54 15.61 8.84
N GLY A 149 -1.84 15.47 8.57
CA GLY A 149 -2.78 16.59 8.42
C GLY A 149 -2.59 17.39 7.14
N LYS A 150 -1.93 16.82 6.09
CA LYS A 150 -1.61 17.50 4.84
C LYS A 150 -1.77 16.59 3.63
N ASN A 151 -1.80 17.18 2.43
CA ASN A 151 -1.88 16.42 1.19
C ASN A 151 -0.58 15.68 0.89
N VAL A 152 -0.66 14.66 0.03
CA VAL A 152 0.50 13.86 -0.38
C VAL A 152 1.59 14.68 -1.07
N ASP A 153 1.21 15.70 -1.83
CA ASP A 153 2.10 16.63 -2.53
C ASP A 153 2.98 17.47 -1.56
N ASP A 154 2.54 17.63 -0.31
CA ASP A 154 3.27 18.39 0.73
C ASP A 154 4.14 17.50 1.65
N LEU A 155 4.18 16.18 1.40
CA LEU A 155 4.99 15.26 2.22
C LEU A 155 6.49 15.53 2.05
N THR A 156 7.19 15.55 3.17
CA THR A 156 8.67 15.56 3.20
C THR A 156 9.23 14.14 3.08
N VAL A 157 10.53 14.01 2.75
CA VAL A 157 11.21 12.71 2.68
C VAL A 157 11.05 11.86 3.95
N PRO A 158 11.27 12.41 5.17
CA PRO A 158 11.05 11.63 6.40
C PRO A 158 9.61 11.15 6.59
N GLU A 159 8.62 11.94 6.20
CA GLU A 159 7.21 11.57 6.31
C GLU A 159 6.82 10.51 5.27
N ALA A 160 7.35 10.63 4.05
CA ALA A 160 7.20 9.59 3.02
C ALA A 160 7.76 8.25 3.52
N ALA A 161 8.92 8.27 4.18
CA ALA A 161 9.53 7.08 4.75
C ALA A 161 8.70 6.48 5.92
N VAL A 162 8.05 7.31 6.76
CA VAL A 162 7.10 6.84 7.76
C VAL A 162 5.93 6.09 7.11
N LEU A 163 5.35 6.65 6.04
CA LEU A 163 4.23 6.01 5.34
C LEU A 163 4.68 4.72 4.65
N ALA A 164 5.82 4.72 3.96
CA ALA A 164 6.34 3.53 3.28
C ALA A 164 6.75 2.40 4.24
N ALA A 165 6.94 2.69 5.54
CA ALA A 165 7.18 1.68 6.56
C ALA A 165 5.94 0.87 6.94
N ILE A 166 4.72 1.41 6.73
CA ILE A 166 3.47 0.84 7.28
C ILE A 166 2.98 -0.41 6.53
N PRO A 167 2.97 -0.47 5.16
CA PRO A 167 2.27 -1.53 4.41
C PRO A 167 2.75 -2.94 4.69
N GLN A 168 3.99 -3.14 5.09
CA GLN A 168 4.51 -4.47 5.42
C GLN A 168 3.71 -5.15 6.54
N SER A 169 3.35 -4.38 7.58
CA SER A 169 2.53 -4.84 8.70
C SER A 169 1.84 -3.66 9.38
N PRO A 170 0.67 -3.23 8.88
CA PRO A 170 0.01 -2.02 9.37
C PRO A 170 -0.32 -2.03 10.87
N ASN A 171 -0.62 -3.20 11.44
CA ASN A 171 -0.88 -3.34 12.87
C ASN A 171 0.39 -3.23 13.72
N TYR A 172 1.56 -3.50 13.16
CA TYR A 172 2.83 -3.48 13.86
C TYR A 172 3.58 -2.16 13.65
N TYR A 173 3.53 -1.61 12.43
CA TYR A 173 4.24 -0.39 12.05
C TYR A 173 3.36 0.86 11.95
N GLY A 174 2.04 0.72 12.10
CA GLY A 174 1.14 1.88 12.07
C GLY A 174 1.38 2.80 13.27
N PRO A 175 1.65 4.12 13.07
CA PRO A 175 1.96 5.05 14.15
C PRO A 175 0.71 5.54 14.92
N GLY A 176 -0.45 4.99 14.63
CA GLY A 176 -1.71 5.33 15.30
C GLY A 176 -1.73 4.89 16.76
N ALA A 177 -2.49 5.63 17.60
CA ALA A 177 -2.63 5.31 19.02
C ALA A 177 -3.23 3.92 19.28
N SER A 178 -4.01 3.39 18.35
CA SER A 178 -4.59 2.04 18.41
C SER A 178 -3.54 0.92 18.32
N ASN A 179 -2.33 1.24 17.89
CA ASN A 179 -1.23 0.29 17.76
C ASN A 179 -0.26 0.33 18.95
N VAL A 180 -0.68 0.89 20.07
CA VAL A 180 0.01 0.79 21.37
C VAL A 180 -0.78 -0.20 22.23
N VAL A 181 -0.18 -1.35 22.51
CA VAL A 181 -0.80 -2.42 23.31
C VAL A 181 -0.04 -2.58 24.62
N THR A 182 -0.76 -2.64 25.71
CA THR A 182 -0.20 -2.89 27.05
C THR A 182 -0.69 -4.25 27.58
N ASN A 183 0.14 -4.88 28.43
CA ASN A 183 -0.27 -6.06 29.20
C ASN A 183 -1.11 -5.66 30.42
N ASP A 184 -1.57 -6.65 31.18
CA ASP A 184 -2.39 -6.44 32.39
C ASP A 184 -1.64 -5.68 33.51
N GLU A 185 -0.30 -5.64 33.46
CA GLU A 185 0.57 -4.91 34.38
C GLU A 185 0.82 -3.47 33.91
N GLY A 186 0.22 -3.02 32.80
CA GLY A 186 0.38 -1.69 32.21
C GLY A 186 1.69 -1.47 31.45
N GLN A 187 2.48 -2.53 31.19
CA GLN A 187 3.70 -2.43 30.42
C GLN A 187 3.37 -2.44 28.92
N VAL A 188 4.02 -1.56 28.15
CA VAL A 188 3.86 -1.52 26.70
C VAL A 188 4.53 -2.74 26.09
N ILE A 189 3.75 -3.61 25.44
CA ILE A 189 4.21 -4.83 24.76
C ILE A 189 4.26 -4.66 23.23
N LEU A 190 3.56 -3.65 22.70
CA LEU A 190 3.61 -3.24 21.31
C LEU A 190 3.52 -1.72 21.24
N ASP A 191 4.46 -1.08 20.55
CA ASP A 191 4.43 0.33 20.22
C ASP A 191 4.65 0.54 18.73
N GLY A 192 3.58 0.77 17.98
CA GLY A 192 3.62 0.97 16.53
C GLY A 192 4.44 2.18 16.13
N ARG A 193 4.57 3.21 16.97
CA ARG A 193 5.41 4.39 16.69
C ARG A 193 6.90 4.06 16.78
N ALA A 194 7.31 3.35 17.84
CA ALA A 194 8.68 2.92 18.03
C ALA A 194 9.10 1.97 16.91
N ASN A 195 8.24 1.00 16.58
CA ASN A 195 8.48 0.05 15.50
C ASN A 195 8.53 0.74 14.13
N ASN A 196 7.63 1.71 13.87
CA ASN A 196 7.65 2.49 12.64
C ASN A 196 8.97 3.27 12.50
N ARG A 197 9.47 3.88 13.58
CA ARG A 197 10.74 4.62 13.54
C ARG A 197 11.91 3.74 13.10
N ILE A 198 12.03 2.55 13.65
CA ILE A 198 13.08 1.59 13.26
C ILE A 198 12.97 1.26 11.76
N ARG A 199 11.73 1.01 11.29
CA ARG A 199 11.52 0.71 9.87
C ARG A 199 11.65 1.92 8.97
N GLN A 200 11.33 3.13 9.43
CA GLN A 200 11.59 4.38 8.72
C GLN A 200 13.09 4.54 8.40
N GLU A 201 13.97 4.24 9.36
CA GLU A 201 15.42 4.25 9.15
C GLU A 201 15.84 3.26 8.04
N TYR A 202 15.24 2.08 8.02
CA TYR A 202 15.43 1.10 6.94
C TYR A 202 14.94 1.66 5.58
N VAL A 203 13.77 2.30 5.51
CA VAL A 203 13.26 2.93 4.28
C VAL A 203 14.23 4.00 3.78
N LEU A 204 14.68 4.90 4.65
CA LEU A 204 15.64 5.95 4.31
C LEU A 204 16.98 5.36 3.83
N TYR A 205 17.46 4.29 4.47
CA TYR A 205 18.64 3.56 4.02
C TYR A 205 18.45 2.98 2.62
N LYS A 206 17.28 2.40 2.32
CA LYS A 206 16.97 1.88 0.98
C LYS A 206 16.88 3.00 -0.06
N MET A 207 16.29 4.14 0.27
CA MET A 207 16.25 5.30 -0.61
C MET A 207 17.69 5.83 -0.89
N TYR A 208 18.53 5.89 0.12
CA TYR A 208 19.93 6.32 -0.02
C TYR A 208 20.74 5.34 -0.88
N THR A 209 20.69 4.04 -0.62
CA THR A 209 21.44 3.01 -1.36
C THR A 209 20.99 2.87 -2.82
N ASN A 210 19.75 3.22 -3.12
CA ASN A 210 19.21 3.25 -4.48
C ASN A 210 19.39 4.63 -5.17
N GLY A 211 20.04 5.60 -4.50
CA GLY A 211 20.35 6.92 -5.07
C GLY A 211 19.15 7.88 -5.17
N ALA A 212 18.03 7.56 -4.51
CA ALA A 212 16.82 8.40 -4.48
C ALA A 212 16.98 9.63 -3.58
N ILE A 213 17.85 9.55 -2.58
CA ILE A 213 18.24 10.68 -1.71
C ILE A 213 19.75 10.72 -1.51
N THR A 214 20.26 11.89 -1.15
CA THR A 214 21.66 12.10 -0.73
C THR A 214 21.75 12.20 0.79
N TYR A 215 22.95 11.93 1.34
CA TYR A 215 23.22 12.05 2.78
C TYR A 215 23.19 13.50 3.23
#